data_f1616712f50613d9e17c7e8dfb5fb7af
#
_entry.id   f1616712f50613d9e17c7e8dfb5fb7af
#
_cell.length_a   1.000
_cell.length_b   1.000
_cell.length_c   1.000
_cell.angle_alpha   90.00
_cell.angle_beta   90.00
_cell.angle_gamma   90.00
#
_symmetry.space_group_name_H-M   'P 1'
#
loop_
_entity.id
_entity.type
_entity.pdbx_description
1 polymer ?
#
loop_
_entity_poly.entity_id
_entity_poly.type
_entity_poly.pdbx_seq_one_letter_code
_entity_poly.pdbx_strand_id
1 'polypeptide(L)'
;MREAHPSERRVGIEYYRSHAAGTGGRLRTRPEDFRVRELETTSPAPLSADSGDYPHLLVRATLREWDTNDFAHRISNALGISRERVSWAGTKDKHAVTTQLFTLANVASEDLPPVADAEVEVLGRVGRALYFGDLAGNAFEIRVRDADPGTVEQITADLRVNTGTEAPDGPVDVAVPNYFGHQRFGSRRPVTHEVGLCLARGEWREAVLTYVGNPAEAEPEATQAARAFVDEQSETDDPDWAAAVERMPGALRFERSMLHRLGEDGDETPADWRHALEAVPTNLQRLFVNAAQSYAFNRIVSERLRRGLPLARPVEGDVVCFADSDAPEDLYRPDTDRGQVATGRRVDVMTRHCDRGRAFVTAPLVGVDTELAAGEPGEIEREVLGDLGLAPADFDLPGEFHSTGTRRAVLLRTRVGVETDPANDAYDLSFSLPSGSYATVLLREYLKVPPTEL
;
A
#
# COMPACT_ATOMS: atom_id res chain seq x y z
N MET A 1 -3.01 -6.82 24.15
CA MET A 1 -3.10 -6.05 22.90
C MET A 1 -4.17 -4.99 23.05
N ARG A 2 -4.02 -3.85 22.41
CA ARG A 2 -5.02 -2.78 22.37
C ARG A 2 -5.83 -2.90 21.08
N GLU A 3 -7.14 -2.73 21.14
CA GLU A 3 -8.00 -2.72 19.95
C GLU A 3 -7.67 -1.53 19.05
N ALA A 4 -7.72 -1.74 17.74
CA ALA A 4 -7.53 -0.72 16.73
C ALA A 4 -8.74 0.22 16.64
N HIS A 5 -8.56 1.37 16.00
CA HIS A 5 -9.65 2.32 15.78
C HIS A 5 -10.81 1.66 15.01
N PRO A 6 -12.10 1.98 15.31
CA PRO A 6 -13.24 1.35 14.64
C PRO A 6 -13.17 1.39 13.10
N SER A 7 -12.67 2.48 12.51
CA SER A 7 -12.49 2.60 11.06
C SER A 7 -11.42 1.63 10.51
N GLU A 8 -10.38 1.31 11.29
CA GLU A 8 -9.37 0.32 10.91
C GLU A 8 -9.92 -1.10 10.96
N ARG A 9 -10.77 -1.39 11.97
CA ARG A 9 -11.42 -2.70 12.09
C ARG A 9 -12.33 -3.03 10.91
N ARG A 10 -12.93 -2.03 10.26
CA ARG A 10 -13.71 -2.22 9.02
C ARG A 10 -12.88 -2.80 7.88
N VAL A 11 -11.56 -2.62 7.90
CA VAL A 11 -10.64 -3.14 6.88
C VAL A 11 -9.76 -4.28 7.41
N GLY A 12 -10.22 -4.97 8.47
CA GLY A 12 -9.59 -6.17 9.03
C GLY A 12 -8.41 -5.93 9.94
N ILE A 13 -8.13 -4.68 10.34
CA ILE A 13 -7.05 -4.32 11.27
C ILE A 13 -7.64 -4.24 12.68
N GLU A 14 -7.52 -5.31 13.47
CA GLU A 14 -8.20 -5.41 14.76
C GLU A 14 -7.37 -4.86 15.94
N TYR A 15 -6.04 -4.83 15.83
CA TYR A 15 -5.19 -4.54 16.98
C TYR A 15 -4.04 -3.58 16.68
N TYR A 16 -3.62 -2.84 17.71
CA TYR A 16 -2.29 -2.28 17.82
C TYR A 16 -1.35 -3.28 18.51
N ARG A 17 -0.09 -3.27 18.11
CA ARG A 17 0.94 -4.06 18.79
C ARG A 17 1.35 -3.40 20.10
N SER A 18 1.50 -2.06 20.14
CA SER A 18 1.85 -1.35 21.34
C SER A 18 0.65 -1.20 22.29
N HIS A 19 0.90 -1.34 23.60
CA HIS A 19 -0.12 -1.23 24.65
C HIS A 19 -0.33 0.21 25.12
N ALA A 20 0.70 1.07 24.96
CA ALA A 20 0.69 2.46 25.36
C ALA A 20 -0.44 3.25 24.70
N ALA A 21 -0.83 4.35 25.31
CA ALA A 21 -1.70 5.32 24.66
C ALA A 21 -1.01 5.88 23.41
N GLY A 22 -1.79 6.29 22.40
CA GLY A 22 -1.25 7.00 21.25
C GLY A 22 -0.78 8.39 21.66
N THR A 23 0.17 8.92 20.91
CA THR A 23 0.64 10.30 21.07
C THR A 23 -0.40 11.32 20.60
N GLY A 24 -1.41 10.87 19.80
CA GLY A 24 -2.19 11.81 19.01
C GLY A 24 -1.29 12.55 18.02
N GLY A 25 -1.66 13.77 17.70
CA GLY A 25 -0.85 14.65 16.87
C GLY A 25 -1.29 14.68 15.41
N ARG A 26 -0.57 15.47 14.61
CA ARG A 26 -0.90 15.79 13.23
C ARG A 26 0.32 15.60 12.33
N LEU A 27 0.10 14.98 11.19
CA LEU A 27 1.07 14.83 10.11
C LEU A 27 0.91 15.95 9.08
N ARG A 28 1.99 16.24 8.33
CA ARG A 28 1.94 17.13 7.15
C ARG A 28 1.35 18.52 7.45
N THR A 29 1.59 19.06 8.66
CA THR A 29 1.21 20.45 8.98
C THR A 29 1.95 21.44 8.09
N ARG A 30 3.16 21.06 7.68
CA ARG A 30 3.99 21.74 6.68
C ARG A 30 4.61 20.68 5.77
N PRO A 31 4.96 21.01 4.52
CA PRO A 31 5.62 20.05 3.61
C PRO A 31 6.91 19.45 4.21
N GLU A 32 7.66 20.24 4.95
CA GLU A 32 8.92 19.82 5.61
C GLU A 32 8.71 18.78 6.71
N ASP A 33 7.50 18.70 7.27
CA ASP A 33 7.18 17.73 8.32
C ASP A 33 7.06 16.28 7.77
N PHE A 34 7.04 16.13 6.46
CA PHE A 34 6.97 14.82 5.81
C PHE A 34 7.95 14.73 4.65
N ARG A 35 9.12 14.17 4.91
CA ARG A 35 10.18 13.99 3.91
C ARG A 35 10.26 12.54 3.52
N VAL A 36 10.29 12.29 2.20
CA VAL A 36 10.42 10.95 1.63
C VAL A 36 11.55 10.94 0.60
N ARG A 37 12.48 10.02 0.74
CA ARG A 37 13.55 9.80 -0.24
C ARG A 37 13.53 8.36 -0.73
N GLU A 38 13.50 8.18 -2.04
CA GLU A 38 13.68 6.85 -2.64
C GLU A 38 15.03 6.25 -2.29
N LEU A 39 15.04 4.96 -1.98
CA LEU A 39 16.24 4.13 -1.86
C LEU A 39 16.51 3.52 -3.23
N GLU A 40 17.54 4.04 -3.86
CA GLU A 40 17.88 3.80 -5.25
C GLU A 40 18.58 2.45 -5.42
N THR A 41 18.24 1.73 -6.52
CA THR A 41 18.93 0.49 -6.94
C THR A 41 19.74 0.68 -8.21
N THR A 42 19.61 1.86 -8.84
CA THR A 42 20.20 2.15 -10.15
C THR A 42 21.56 2.83 -10.02
N SER A 43 22.57 2.26 -10.66
CA SER A 43 23.91 2.88 -10.75
C SER A 43 24.09 3.50 -12.13
N PRO A 44 24.26 4.84 -12.24
CA PRO A 44 24.43 5.52 -13.51
C PRO A 44 25.83 5.33 -14.09
N ALA A 45 25.92 5.30 -15.41
CA ALA A 45 27.16 5.54 -16.14
C ALA A 45 27.51 7.05 -16.11
N PRO A 46 28.80 7.43 -16.29
CA PRO A 46 29.19 8.84 -16.36
C PRO A 46 28.44 9.61 -17.45
N LEU A 47 28.29 10.93 -17.29
CA LEU A 47 27.67 11.81 -18.30
C LEU A 47 28.38 11.75 -19.67
N SER A 48 29.67 11.42 -19.68
CA SER A 48 30.47 11.24 -20.91
C SER A 48 30.26 9.90 -21.60
N ALA A 49 29.43 9.01 -21.05
CA ALA A 49 29.11 7.74 -21.69
C ALA A 49 28.35 7.97 -23.00
N ASP A 50 28.54 7.03 -23.96
CA ASP A 50 27.90 7.10 -25.27
C ASP A 50 26.37 7.15 -25.13
N SER A 51 25.76 8.17 -25.70
CA SER A 51 24.30 8.35 -25.67
C SER A 51 23.56 7.31 -26.52
N GLY A 52 24.21 6.58 -27.41
CA GLY A 52 23.65 5.45 -28.13
C GLY A 52 23.37 4.26 -27.23
N ASP A 53 24.31 3.94 -26.33
CA ASP A 53 24.18 2.86 -25.35
C ASP A 53 23.43 3.29 -24.09
N TYR A 54 23.52 4.58 -23.74
CA TYR A 54 22.92 5.18 -22.54
C TYR A 54 22.02 6.37 -22.90
N PRO A 55 20.88 6.14 -23.58
CA PRO A 55 20.03 7.20 -24.12
C PRO A 55 19.27 8.01 -23.06
N HIS A 56 19.21 7.55 -21.82
CA HIS A 56 18.43 8.21 -20.78
C HIS A 56 19.35 8.99 -19.82
N LEU A 57 19.07 10.28 -19.67
CA LEU A 57 19.66 11.09 -18.59
C LEU A 57 18.97 10.70 -17.27
N LEU A 58 19.74 10.32 -16.25
CA LEU A 58 19.25 10.02 -14.91
C LEU A 58 19.42 11.27 -14.04
N VAL A 59 18.30 11.71 -13.45
CA VAL A 59 18.28 12.84 -12.54
C VAL A 59 17.63 12.45 -11.22
N ARG A 60 18.08 13.06 -10.12
CA ARG A 60 17.41 13.06 -8.83
C ARG A 60 16.71 14.38 -8.66
N ALA A 61 15.39 14.37 -8.41
CA ALA A 61 14.64 15.57 -8.14
C ALA A 61 14.16 15.59 -6.69
N THR A 62 14.45 16.68 -5.98
CA THR A 62 13.85 17.01 -4.69
C THR A 62 12.73 18.00 -4.93
N LEU A 63 11.52 17.59 -4.65
CA LEU A 63 10.26 18.26 -4.99
C LEU A 63 9.56 18.73 -3.72
N ARG A 64 9.08 19.96 -3.68
CA ARG A 64 8.31 20.52 -2.58
C ARG A 64 6.90 20.83 -3.04
N GLU A 65 5.91 20.15 -2.45
CA GLU A 65 4.47 20.28 -2.79
C GLU A 65 4.14 19.94 -4.26
N TRP A 66 4.91 19.05 -4.87
CA TRP A 66 4.67 18.55 -6.21
C TRP A 66 4.01 17.16 -6.21
N ASP A 67 2.99 16.99 -7.05
CA ASP A 67 2.62 15.65 -7.52
C ASP A 67 3.65 15.15 -8.54
N THR A 68 4.00 13.86 -8.48
CA THR A 68 5.01 13.28 -9.38
C THR A 68 4.63 13.42 -10.86
N ASN A 69 3.34 13.21 -11.22
CA ASN A 69 2.87 13.35 -12.59
C ASN A 69 2.88 14.81 -13.05
N ASP A 70 2.47 15.74 -12.18
CA ASP A 70 2.46 17.18 -12.47
C ASP A 70 3.89 17.68 -12.73
N PHE A 71 4.87 17.25 -11.93
CA PHE A 71 6.28 17.56 -12.16
C PHE A 71 6.77 16.99 -13.50
N ALA A 72 6.45 15.73 -13.80
CA ALA A 72 6.86 15.11 -15.06
C ALA A 72 6.21 15.79 -16.28
N HIS A 73 4.97 16.26 -16.18
CA HIS A 73 4.33 17.12 -17.19
C HIS A 73 5.04 18.48 -17.30
N ARG A 74 5.37 19.09 -16.17
CA ARG A 74 6.04 20.39 -16.15
C ARG A 74 7.40 20.35 -16.82
N ILE A 75 8.24 19.35 -16.49
CA ILE A 75 9.58 19.23 -17.05
C ILE A 75 9.55 18.85 -18.54
N SER A 76 8.64 17.96 -18.97
CA SER A 76 8.50 17.58 -20.38
C SER A 76 8.06 18.77 -21.24
N ASN A 77 7.12 19.57 -20.76
CA ASN A 77 6.68 20.79 -21.45
C ASN A 77 7.80 21.82 -21.55
N ALA A 78 8.56 22.02 -20.49
CA ALA A 78 9.67 22.99 -20.47
C ALA A 78 10.83 22.59 -21.41
N LEU A 79 11.05 21.26 -21.59
CA LEU A 79 12.00 20.70 -22.53
C LEU A 79 11.46 20.60 -23.97
N GLY A 80 10.17 20.83 -24.18
CA GLY A 80 9.53 20.64 -25.51
C GLY A 80 9.52 19.20 -25.99
N ILE A 81 9.45 18.23 -25.06
CA ILE A 81 9.45 16.78 -25.35
C ILE A 81 8.11 16.13 -24.99
N SER A 82 7.84 14.95 -25.59
CA SER A 82 6.69 14.14 -25.20
C SER A 82 6.79 13.67 -23.75
N ARG A 83 5.64 13.61 -23.06
CA ARG A 83 5.53 13.18 -21.66
C ARG A 83 6.06 11.74 -21.46
N GLU A 84 5.89 10.86 -22.44
CA GLU A 84 6.34 9.46 -22.42
C GLU A 84 7.87 9.32 -22.39
N ARG A 85 8.60 10.41 -22.65
CA ARG A 85 10.07 10.44 -22.55
C ARG A 85 10.55 10.68 -21.11
N VAL A 86 9.63 10.95 -20.18
CA VAL A 86 9.91 11.12 -18.74
C VAL A 86 9.35 9.91 -17.99
N SER A 87 10.20 9.18 -17.28
CA SER A 87 9.82 7.99 -16.52
C SER A 87 10.36 8.07 -15.08
N TRP A 88 9.74 7.37 -14.14
CA TRP A 88 10.09 7.32 -12.73
C TRP A 88 9.68 5.98 -12.10
N ALA A 89 10.22 5.69 -10.90
CA ALA A 89 10.04 4.40 -10.24
C ALA A 89 8.76 4.30 -9.37
N GLY A 90 8.18 5.43 -8.95
CA GLY A 90 6.97 5.43 -8.12
C GLY A 90 6.42 6.83 -7.89
N THR A 91 5.14 6.94 -7.55
CA THR A 91 4.51 8.21 -7.20
C THR A 91 4.73 8.53 -5.72
N LYS A 92 4.83 9.82 -5.41
CA LYS A 92 5.00 10.34 -4.05
C LYS A 92 3.88 11.33 -3.69
N ASP A 93 3.67 11.48 -2.39
CA ASP A 93 2.67 12.41 -1.84
C ASP A 93 2.95 13.86 -2.24
N LYS A 94 1.90 14.58 -2.62
CA LYS A 94 1.99 15.99 -2.99
C LYS A 94 2.32 16.89 -1.80
N HIS A 95 1.70 16.66 -0.63
CA HIS A 95 1.90 17.48 0.57
C HIS A 95 3.13 17.02 1.38
N ALA A 96 4.29 17.06 0.74
CA ALA A 96 5.55 16.56 1.28
C ALA A 96 6.75 17.25 0.59
N VAL A 97 7.94 16.98 1.14
CA VAL A 97 9.22 17.13 0.41
C VAL A 97 9.65 15.74 -0.02
N THR A 98 9.71 15.51 -1.33
CA THR A 98 10.01 14.19 -1.87
C THR A 98 11.26 14.20 -2.73
N THR A 99 12.14 13.21 -2.56
CA THR A 99 13.33 13.03 -3.37
C THR A 99 13.25 11.71 -4.11
N GLN A 100 13.27 11.74 -5.43
CA GLN A 100 13.08 10.58 -6.29
C GLN A 100 13.83 10.67 -7.61
N LEU A 101 14.02 9.51 -8.26
CA LEU A 101 14.68 9.43 -9.56
C LEU A 101 13.70 9.62 -10.72
N PHE A 102 14.21 10.31 -11.76
CA PHE A 102 13.60 10.38 -13.08
C PHE A 102 14.60 10.04 -14.17
N THR A 103 14.10 9.43 -15.25
CA THR A 103 14.86 9.29 -16.49
C THR A 103 14.24 10.13 -17.60
N LEU A 104 15.09 10.83 -18.36
CA LEU A 104 14.72 11.70 -19.46
C LEU A 104 15.35 11.16 -20.75
N ALA A 105 14.56 10.61 -21.65
CA ALA A 105 15.07 9.98 -22.88
C ALA A 105 15.57 11.03 -23.87
N ASN A 106 16.80 10.86 -24.38
CA ASN A 106 17.45 11.72 -25.39
C ASN A 106 17.44 13.21 -25.00
N VAL A 107 17.80 13.50 -23.75
CA VAL A 107 17.97 14.87 -23.21
C VAL A 107 19.43 15.07 -22.85
N ALA A 108 19.97 16.25 -23.18
CA ALA A 108 21.30 16.67 -22.75
C ALA A 108 21.21 17.35 -21.36
N SER A 109 22.25 17.20 -20.54
CA SER A 109 22.26 17.75 -19.18
C SER A 109 22.14 19.28 -19.15
N GLU A 110 22.71 19.95 -20.15
CA GLU A 110 22.68 21.40 -20.34
C GLU A 110 21.31 21.96 -20.72
N ASP A 111 20.38 21.12 -21.22
CA ASP A 111 19.03 21.53 -21.62
C ASP A 111 18.05 21.55 -20.43
N LEU A 112 18.44 21.07 -19.25
CA LEU A 112 17.56 21.01 -18.09
C LEU A 112 17.13 22.40 -17.62
N PRO A 113 15.82 22.72 -17.65
CA PRO A 113 15.33 24.00 -17.19
C PRO A 113 15.23 24.03 -15.66
N PRO A 114 15.36 25.20 -15.03
CA PRO A 114 14.97 25.38 -13.65
C PRO A 114 13.46 25.21 -13.49
N VAL A 115 13.04 24.51 -12.44
CA VAL A 115 11.62 24.37 -12.08
C VAL A 115 11.44 24.89 -10.66
N ALA A 116 10.44 25.77 -10.46
CA ALA A 116 10.14 26.32 -9.15
C ALA A 116 9.79 25.20 -8.14
N ASP A 117 10.24 25.36 -6.90
CA ASP A 117 10.01 24.39 -5.81
C ASP A 117 10.51 22.96 -6.14
N ALA A 118 11.53 22.87 -7.01
CA ALA A 118 12.20 21.64 -7.38
C ALA A 118 13.72 21.87 -7.53
N GLU A 119 14.50 21.00 -6.91
CA GLU A 119 15.94 20.90 -7.10
C GLU A 119 16.23 19.65 -7.93
N VAL A 120 16.93 19.80 -9.07
CA VAL A 120 17.23 18.69 -9.98
C VAL A 120 18.74 18.49 -10.08
N GLU A 121 19.20 17.36 -9.58
CA GLU A 121 20.60 16.93 -9.64
C GLU A 121 20.77 15.93 -10.78
N VAL A 122 21.78 16.15 -11.64
CA VAL A 122 22.15 15.21 -12.70
C VAL A 122 23.10 14.16 -12.15
N LEU A 123 22.70 12.89 -12.18
CA LEU A 123 23.51 11.78 -11.66
C LEU A 123 24.38 11.11 -12.73
N GLY A 124 23.94 11.10 -13.99
CA GLY A 124 24.60 10.41 -15.08
C GLY A 124 23.65 9.94 -16.15
N ARG A 125 23.98 8.82 -16.81
CA ARG A 125 23.16 8.21 -17.86
C ARG A 125 22.86 6.74 -17.57
N VAL A 126 21.73 6.25 -18.08
CA VAL A 126 21.34 4.84 -17.97
C VAL A 126 20.85 4.28 -19.32
N GLY A 127 21.05 2.97 -19.53
CA GLY A 127 20.70 2.29 -20.78
C GLY A 127 19.19 2.10 -21.01
N ARG A 128 18.37 2.19 -19.97
CA ARG A 128 16.91 2.05 -20.06
C ARG A 128 16.18 3.08 -19.21
N ALA A 129 14.92 3.30 -19.52
CA ALA A 129 14.02 4.07 -18.66
C ALA A 129 13.79 3.36 -17.32
N LEU A 130 13.48 4.13 -16.29
CA LEU A 130 12.95 3.60 -15.03
C LEU A 130 11.55 3.06 -15.27
N TYR A 131 11.27 1.90 -14.68
CA TYR A 131 9.93 1.33 -14.60
C TYR A 131 9.35 1.51 -13.20
N PHE A 132 8.05 1.50 -13.12
CA PHE A 132 7.36 1.54 -11.83
C PHE A 132 7.77 0.33 -10.98
N GLY A 133 8.31 0.60 -9.78
CA GLY A 133 8.87 -0.41 -8.89
C GLY A 133 10.40 -0.51 -8.89
N ASP A 134 11.13 0.19 -9.77
CA ASP A 134 12.60 0.22 -9.83
C ASP A 134 13.24 0.97 -8.64
N LEU A 135 12.82 0.64 -7.41
CA LEU A 135 13.36 1.17 -6.17
C LEU A 135 13.41 0.08 -5.10
N ALA A 136 14.40 0.13 -4.21
CA ALA A 136 14.49 -0.80 -3.08
C ALA A 136 13.42 -0.50 -2.02
N GLY A 137 13.14 0.78 -1.80
CA GLY A 137 12.23 1.26 -0.77
C GLY A 137 12.24 2.77 -0.65
N ASN A 138 11.78 3.27 0.49
CA ASN A 138 11.76 4.69 0.81
C ASN A 138 12.31 4.93 2.22
N ALA A 139 13.12 5.97 2.38
CA ALA A 139 13.50 6.53 3.66
C ALA A 139 12.57 7.69 4.00
N PHE A 140 12.18 7.78 5.26
CA PHE A 140 11.23 8.76 5.79
C PHE A 140 11.87 9.54 6.93
N GLU A 141 11.63 10.85 6.95
CA GLU A 141 11.85 11.74 8.09
C GLU A 141 10.51 12.45 8.32
N ILE A 142 9.88 12.17 9.45
CA ILE A 142 8.49 12.61 9.70
C ILE A 142 8.44 13.29 11.05
N ARG A 143 8.00 14.57 11.05
CA ARG A 143 7.69 15.33 12.24
C ARG A 143 6.20 15.25 12.56
N VAL A 144 5.87 14.79 13.76
CA VAL A 144 4.53 14.80 14.31
C VAL A 144 4.39 16.01 15.22
N ARG A 145 3.37 16.84 14.98
CA ARG A 145 3.08 18.05 15.77
C ARG A 145 1.79 17.90 16.56
N ASP A 146 1.59 18.79 17.51
CA ASP A 146 0.41 18.78 18.39
C ASP A 146 0.21 17.41 19.07
N ALA A 147 1.31 16.77 19.46
CA ALA A 147 1.38 15.41 20.00
C ALA A 147 1.80 15.41 21.46
N ASP A 148 1.50 14.32 22.18
CA ASP A 148 2.08 14.04 23.51
C ASP A 148 3.37 13.19 23.33
N PRO A 149 4.57 13.79 23.34
CA PRO A 149 5.81 13.05 23.18
C PRO A 149 6.17 12.16 24.36
N GLY A 150 5.50 12.30 25.50
CA GLY A 150 5.78 11.53 26.73
C GLY A 150 5.54 10.03 26.59
N THR A 151 4.74 9.58 25.62
CA THR A 151 4.44 8.17 25.39
C THR A 151 5.30 7.51 24.29
N VAL A 152 6.09 8.30 23.55
CA VAL A 152 6.87 7.83 22.39
C VAL A 152 7.88 6.74 22.75
N GLU A 153 8.62 6.93 23.86
CA GLU A 153 9.61 5.96 24.33
C GLU A 153 8.95 4.62 24.71
N GLN A 154 7.79 4.67 25.39
CA GLN A 154 7.06 3.46 25.76
C GLN A 154 6.54 2.73 24.53
N ILE A 155 5.99 3.45 23.54
CA ILE A 155 5.53 2.87 22.28
C ILE A 155 6.71 2.19 21.56
N THR A 156 7.85 2.88 21.46
CA THR A 156 9.06 2.34 20.83
C THR A 156 9.54 1.08 21.54
N ALA A 157 9.52 1.07 22.86
CA ALA A 157 9.87 -0.11 23.67
C ALA A 157 8.91 -1.30 23.43
N ASP A 158 7.60 -1.04 23.34
CA ASP A 158 6.59 -2.08 23.04
C ASP A 158 6.80 -2.68 21.64
N LEU A 159 7.28 -1.88 20.68
CA LEU A 159 7.51 -2.30 19.29
C LEU A 159 8.89 -2.93 19.07
N ARG A 160 9.81 -2.81 20.04
CA ARG A 160 11.18 -3.30 19.91
C ARG A 160 11.23 -4.80 19.60
N VAL A 161 12.14 -5.17 18.70
CA VAL A 161 12.55 -6.55 18.43
C VAL A 161 14.04 -6.68 18.71
N ASN A 162 14.41 -7.69 19.47
CA ASN A 162 15.81 -7.88 19.89
C ASN A 162 16.60 -8.56 18.77
N THR A 163 17.61 -7.89 18.24
CA THR A 163 18.48 -8.37 17.15
C THR A 163 19.87 -8.79 17.64
N GLY A 164 20.22 -8.44 18.87
CA GLY A 164 21.56 -8.66 19.43
C GLY A 164 22.64 -7.70 18.89
N THR A 165 22.30 -6.67 18.13
CA THR A 165 23.25 -5.72 17.49
C THR A 165 22.97 -4.25 17.82
N GLU A 166 22.40 -3.95 18.98
CA GLU A 166 21.98 -2.59 19.34
C GLU A 166 23.18 -1.71 19.74
N ALA A 167 23.22 -0.49 19.15
CA ALA A 167 24.06 0.60 19.65
C ALA A 167 23.31 1.33 20.79
N PRO A 168 23.98 1.72 21.89
CA PRO A 168 23.31 2.33 23.06
C PRO A 168 22.49 3.59 22.75
N ASP A 169 22.92 4.39 21.78
CA ASP A 169 22.30 5.67 21.40
C ASP A 169 21.89 5.74 19.92
N GLY A 170 21.72 4.59 19.27
CA GLY A 170 21.39 4.50 17.83
C GLY A 170 19.91 4.18 17.55
N PRO A 171 19.51 4.15 16.27
CA PRO A 171 18.18 3.73 15.86
C PRO A 171 17.84 2.33 16.40
N VAL A 172 16.58 2.16 16.81
CA VAL A 172 16.07 0.95 17.46
C VAL A 172 15.39 0.05 16.43
N ASP A 173 15.71 -1.23 16.42
CA ASP A 173 14.97 -2.21 15.64
C ASP A 173 13.56 -2.40 16.20
N VAL A 174 12.57 -1.99 15.41
CA VAL A 174 11.15 -2.16 15.72
C VAL A 174 10.45 -3.00 14.67
N ALA A 175 9.33 -3.57 15.06
CA ALA A 175 8.50 -4.31 14.14
C ALA A 175 7.02 -4.04 14.43
N VAL A 176 6.21 -4.00 13.39
CA VAL A 176 4.76 -3.82 13.46
C VAL A 176 4.05 -4.85 12.58
N PRO A 177 2.79 -5.20 12.86
CA PRO A 177 2.01 -6.03 11.94
C PRO A 177 1.98 -5.37 10.55
N ASN A 178 2.29 -6.13 9.50
CA ASN A 178 2.44 -5.61 8.13
C ASN A 178 1.09 -5.47 7.41
N TYR A 179 0.13 -4.82 8.06
CA TYR A 179 -1.20 -4.59 7.52
C TYR A 179 -1.19 -3.82 6.21
N PHE A 180 -2.21 -4.00 5.41
CA PHE A 180 -2.57 -3.04 4.38
C PHE A 180 -3.37 -1.91 5.01
N GLY A 181 -2.88 -0.69 4.92
CA GLY A 181 -3.52 0.49 5.50
C GLY A 181 -4.86 0.83 4.83
N HIS A 182 -5.66 1.66 5.49
CA HIS A 182 -7.00 2.08 5.09
C HIS A 182 -7.07 2.60 3.63
N GLN A 183 -6.04 3.33 3.18
CA GLN A 183 -5.96 3.87 1.81
C GLN A 183 -6.06 2.80 0.71
N ARG A 184 -5.68 1.53 1.01
CA ARG A 184 -5.81 0.40 0.09
C ARG A 184 -7.25 0.10 -0.28
N PHE A 185 -8.17 0.44 0.60
CA PHE A 185 -9.59 0.09 0.52
C PHE A 185 -10.48 1.26 0.07
N GLY A 186 -9.92 2.46 -0.04
CA GLY A 186 -10.61 3.70 -0.38
C GLY A 186 -10.55 4.72 0.77
N SER A 187 -10.07 5.93 0.49
CA SER A 187 -9.80 6.94 1.52
C SER A 187 -11.07 7.51 2.19
N ARG A 188 -12.13 7.74 1.43
CA ARG A 188 -13.40 8.29 1.94
C ARG A 188 -14.45 7.22 2.17
N ARG A 189 -14.51 6.23 1.30
CA ARG A 189 -15.45 5.11 1.33
C ARG A 189 -14.66 3.82 1.09
N PRO A 190 -14.35 3.06 2.14
CA PRO A 190 -13.49 1.88 2.05
C PRO A 190 -14.26 0.65 1.57
N VAL A 191 -14.74 0.65 0.33
CA VAL A 191 -15.55 -0.43 -0.27
C VAL A 191 -14.81 -1.27 -1.30
N THR A 192 -13.57 -0.92 -1.66
CA THR A 192 -12.83 -1.61 -2.72
C THR A 192 -12.67 -3.11 -2.45
N HIS A 193 -12.48 -3.50 -1.19
CA HIS A 193 -12.41 -4.91 -0.78
C HIS A 193 -13.77 -5.60 -0.79
N GLU A 194 -14.85 -4.89 -0.47
CA GLU A 194 -16.21 -5.43 -0.53
C GLU A 194 -16.57 -5.80 -1.97
N VAL A 195 -16.28 -4.91 -2.93
CA VAL A 195 -16.40 -5.20 -4.37
C VAL A 195 -15.57 -6.43 -4.74
N GLY A 196 -14.31 -6.49 -4.30
CA GLY A 196 -13.45 -7.63 -4.57
C GLY A 196 -13.92 -8.95 -3.96
N LEU A 197 -14.52 -8.92 -2.77
CA LEU A 197 -15.13 -10.10 -2.13
C LEU A 197 -16.35 -10.60 -2.92
N CYS A 198 -17.22 -9.69 -3.37
CA CYS A 198 -18.32 -10.05 -4.24
C CYS A 198 -17.84 -10.67 -5.55
N LEU A 199 -16.79 -10.10 -6.16
CA LEU A 199 -16.18 -10.66 -7.38
C LEU A 199 -15.67 -12.08 -7.18
N ALA A 200 -14.91 -12.33 -6.11
CA ALA A 200 -14.37 -13.65 -5.82
C ALA A 200 -15.49 -14.69 -5.57
N ARG A 201 -16.65 -14.27 -5.06
CA ARG A 201 -17.82 -15.13 -4.89
C ARG A 201 -18.67 -15.30 -6.16
N GLY A 202 -18.29 -14.64 -7.27
CA GLY A 202 -19.10 -14.64 -8.50
C GLY A 202 -20.36 -13.77 -8.45
N GLU A 203 -20.47 -12.91 -7.45
CA GLU A 203 -21.61 -12.01 -7.18
C GLU A 203 -21.43 -10.70 -7.96
N TRP A 204 -21.47 -10.77 -9.30
CA TRP A 204 -21.18 -9.63 -10.20
C TRP A 204 -22.12 -8.44 -10.00
N ARG A 205 -23.42 -8.71 -9.79
CA ARG A 205 -24.44 -7.69 -9.52
C ARG A 205 -24.12 -6.92 -8.25
N GLU A 206 -23.89 -7.62 -7.18
CA GLU A 206 -23.56 -7.07 -5.87
C GLU A 206 -22.25 -6.28 -5.90
N ALA A 207 -21.26 -6.75 -6.67
CA ALA A 207 -20.01 -6.03 -6.87
C ALA A 207 -20.22 -4.65 -7.52
N VAL A 208 -21.01 -4.57 -8.59
CA VAL A 208 -21.36 -3.30 -9.23
C VAL A 208 -22.14 -2.41 -8.27
N LEU A 209 -23.22 -2.91 -7.67
CA LEU A 209 -24.08 -2.14 -6.77
C LEU A 209 -23.32 -1.62 -5.55
N THR A 210 -22.43 -2.43 -4.97
CA THR A 210 -21.53 -1.99 -3.89
C THR A 210 -20.67 -0.81 -4.32
N TYR A 211 -20.23 -0.78 -5.59
CA TYR A 211 -19.38 0.30 -6.08
C TYR A 211 -20.17 1.56 -6.46
N VAL A 212 -21.30 1.42 -7.20
CA VAL A 212 -22.07 2.57 -7.73
C VAL A 212 -23.09 3.09 -6.74
N GLY A 213 -23.72 2.22 -5.94
CA GLY A 213 -24.65 2.52 -4.84
C GLY A 213 -23.95 2.69 -3.50
N ASN A 214 -24.60 2.24 -2.42
CA ASN A 214 -24.04 2.16 -1.07
C ASN A 214 -23.48 3.50 -0.57
N PRO A 215 -24.33 4.52 -0.32
CA PRO A 215 -23.92 5.86 0.08
C PRO A 215 -23.16 5.84 1.42
N ALA A 216 -22.11 6.65 1.54
CA ALA A 216 -21.33 6.80 2.76
C ALA A 216 -21.47 8.21 3.35
N GLU A 217 -21.57 8.31 4.66
CA GLU A 217 -21.74 9.58 5.40
C GLU A 217 -20.61 10.59 5.11
N ALA A 218 -19.41 10.12 4.82
CA ALA A 218 -18.25 10.95 4.50
C ALA A 218 -18.26 11.54 3.06
N GLU A 219 -19.23 11.15 2.23
CA GLU A 219 -19.37 11.67 0.87
C GLU A 219 -20.23 12.95 0.85
N PRO A 220 -20.06 13.82 -0.18
CA PRO A 220 -20.95 14.97 -0.38
C PRO A 220 -22.43 14.55 -0.50
N GLU A 221 -23.36 15.36 0.01
CA GLU A 221 -24.80 15.07 -0.01
C GLU A 221 -25.33 14.69 -1.41
N ALA A 222 -24.88 15.41 -2.45
CA ALA A 222 -25.28 15.10 -3.83
C ALA A 222 -24.82 13.71 -4.28
N THR A 223 -23.66 13.25 -3.81
CA THR A 223 -23.15 11.89 -4.07
C THR A 223 -23.96 10.86 -3.31
N GLN A 224 -24.24 11.13 -2.04
CA GLN A 224 -25.08 10.23 -1.21
C GLN A 224 -26.47 10.05 -1.84
N ALA A 225 -27.11 11.14 -2.25
CA ALA A 225 -28.43 11.12 -2.89
C ALA A 225 -28.41 10.33 -4.22
N ALA A 226 -27.35 10.50 -5.03
CA ALA A 226 -27.23 9.78 -6.29
C ALA A 226 -27.04 8.26 -6.06
N ARG A 227 -26.22 7.85 -5.08
CA ARG A 227 -26.02 6.46 -4.72
C ARG A 227 -27.28 5.84 -4.13
N ALA A 228 -27.98 6.55 -3.24
CA ALA A 228 -29.26 6.09 -2.69
C ALA A 228 -30.31 5.87 -3.80
N PHE A 229 -30.31 6.73 -4.84
CA PHE A 229 -31.18 6.51 -5.99
C PHE A 229 -30.79 5.25 -6.78
N VAL A 230 -29.51 4.96 -6.93
CA VAL A 230 -29.06 3.68 -7.53
C VAL A 230 -29.56 2.49 -6.72
N ASP A 231 -29.41 2.54 -5.39
CA ASP A 231 -29.90 1.46 -4.51
C ASP A 231 -31.42 1.28 -4.65
N GLU A 232 -32.19 2.38 -4.68
CA GLU A 232 -33.64 2.34 -4.92
C GLU A 232 -33.98 1.71 -6.28
N GLN A 233 -33.29 2.10 -7.35
CA GLN A 233 -33.53 1.55 -8.69
C GLN A 233 -33.21 0.06 -8.75
N SER A 234 -32.15 -0.39 -8.06
CA SER A 234 -31.74 -1.79 -8.05
C SER A 234 -32.76 -2.75 -7.43
N GLU A 235 -33.74 -2.22 -6.68
CA GLU A 235 -34.84 -2.97 -6.07
C GLU A 235 -36.11 -3.04 -6.95
N THR A 236 -36.13 -2.33 -8.10
CA THR A 236 -37.26 -2.33 -9.03
C THR A 236 -37.14 -3.41 -10.10
N ASP A 237 -38.27 -3.83 -10.67
CA ASP A 237 -38.29 -4.80 -11.78
C ASP A 237 -37.81 -4.17 -13.13
N ASP A 238 -37.79 -2.86 -13.24
CA ASP A 238 -37.39 -2.08 -14.45
C ASP A 238 -36.59 -0.86 -14.02
N PRO A 239 -35.27 -1.03 -13.72
CA PRO A 239 -34.43 0.03 -13.22
C PRO A 239 -34.15 1.12 -14.27
N ASP A 240 -34.29 2.39 -13.91
CA ASP A 240 -33.94 3.51 -14.76
C ASP A 240 -32.45 3.87 -14.58
N TRP A 241 -31.57 3.08 -15.19
CA TRP A 241 -30.12 3.34 -15.16
C TRP A 241 -29.73 4.64 -15.89
N ALA A 242 -30.54 5.09 -16.86
CA ALA A 242 -30.30 6.37 -17.54
C ALA A 242 -30.49 7.54 -16.59
N ALA A 243 -31.57 7.55 -15.80
CA ALA A 243 -31.78 8.54 -14.76
C ALA A 243 -30.71 8.48 -13.67
N ALA A 244 -30.19 7.28 -13.34
CA ALA A 244 -29.08 7.12 -12.40
C ALA A 244 -27.78 7.76 -12.93
N VAL A 245 -27.45 7.60 -14.23
CA VAL A 245 -26.33 8.28 -14.86
C VAL A 245 -26.45 9.80 -14.79
N GLU A 246 -27.64 10.34 -15.03
CA GLU A 246 -27.89 11.81 -15.00
C GLU A 246 -27.69 12.37 -13.59
N ARG A 247 -28.13 11.65 -12.54
CA ARG A 247 -27.99 12.08 -11.14
C ARG A 247 -26.59 11.92 -10.59
N MET A 248 -25.79 10.98 -11.13
CA MET A 248 -24.44 10.73 -10.67
C MET A 248 -23.50 11.92 -10.98
N PRO A 249 -22.83 12.51 -9.97
CA PRO A 249 -21.93 13.64 -10.17
C PRO A 249 -20.87 13.37 -11.26
N GLY A 250 -20.58 14.37 -12.10
CA GLY A 250 -19.66 14.23 -13.24
C GLY A 250 -18.22 13.86 -12.87
N ALA A 251 -17.80 14.13 -11.63
CA ALA A 251 -16.49 13.69 -11.11
C ALA A 251 -16.41 12.17 -10.91
N LEU A 252 -17.53 11.47 -10.73
CA LEU A 252 -17.63 10.03 -10.54
C LEU A 252 -17.73 9.31 -11.90
N ARG A 253 -16.68 9.46 -12.70
CA ARG A 253 -16.65 8.98 -14.09
C ARG A 253 -16.78 7.48 -14.22
N PHE A 254 -16.23 6.72 -13.30
CA PHE A 254 -16.24 5.25 -13.33
C PHE A 254 -17.65 4.73 -13.00
N GLU A 255 -18.29 5.29 -11.97
CA GLU A 255 -19.67 4.96 -11.61
C GLU A 255 -20.61 5.27 -12.79
N ARG A 256 -20.46 6.45 -13.39
CA ARG A 256 -21.24 6.82 -14.58
C ARG A 256 -21.03 5.87 -15.75
N SER A 257 -19.80 5.43 -15.98
CA SER A 257 -19.49 4.49 -17.07
C SER A 257 -20.11 3.11 -16.84
N MET A 258 -20.10 2.62 -15.58
CA MET A 258 -20.76 1.35 -15.22
C MET A 258 -22.27 1.44 -15.43
N LEU A 259 -22.93 2.48 -14.88
CA LEU A 259 -24.37 2.70 -15.01
C LEU A 259 -24.80 2.87 -16.47
N HIS A 260 -23.98 3.53 -17.29
CA HIS A 260 -24.26 3.68 -18.73
C HIS A 260 -24.27 2.33 -19.46
N ARG A 261 -23.32 1.44 -19.17
CA ARG A 261 -23.30 0.11 -19.76
C ARG A 261 -24.51 -0.72 -19.34
N LEU A 262 -24.92 -0.66 -18.07
CA LEU A 262 -26.14 -1.35 -17.61
C LEU A 262 -27.39 -0.87 -18.37
N GLY A 263 -27.47 0.43 -18.67
CA GLY A 263 -28.57 1.00 -19.46
C GLY A 263 -28.56 0.60 -20.93
N GLU A 264 -27.39 0.21 -21.49
CA GLU A 264 -27.26 -0.24 -22.88
C GLU A 264 -27.56 -1.75 -23.04
N ASP A 265 -27.11 -2.58 -22.08
CA ASP A 265 -27.17 -4.05 -22.18
C ASP A 265 -28.58 -4.62 -21.87
N GLY A 266 -29.36 -3.99 -21.03
CA GLY A 266 -30.82 -4.16 -20.86
C GLY A 266 -31.33 -5.45 -20.19
N ASP A 267 -30.60 -6.55 -20.20
CA ASP A 267 -31.11 -7.88 -19.73
C ASP A 267 -30.65 -8.27 -18.30
N GLU A 268 -29.75 -7.48 -17.69
CA GLU A 268 -29.19 -7.68 -16.34
C GLU A 268 -28.67 -9.11 -16.05
N THR A 269 -28.09 -9.73 -17.07
CA THR A 269 -27.44 -11.04 -16.90
C THR A 269 -26.12 -10.91 -16.12
N PRO A 270 -25.56 -11.98 -15.54
CA PRO A 270 -24.23 -11.96 -14.94
C PRO A 270 -23.13 -11.45 -15.88
N ALA A 271 -23.30 -11.64 -17.20
CA ALA A 271 -22.36 -11.14 -18.21
C ALA A 271 -22.46 -9.61 -18.35
N ASP A 272 -23.65 -9.03 -18.26
CA ASP A 272 -23.88 -7.58 -18.35
C ASP A 272 -23.32 -6.88 -17.13
N TRP A 273 -23.54 -7.42 -15.94
CA TRP A 273 -22.94 -6.92 -14.70
C TRP A 273 -21.40 -6.95 -14.75
N ARG A 274 -20.82 -8.04 -15.27
CA ARG A 274 -19.37 -8.10 -15.50
C ARG A 274 -18.92 -7.05 -16.52
N HIS A 275 -19.63 -6.91 -17.65
CA HIS A 275 -19.35 -5.91 -18.67
C HIS A 275 -19.40 -4.49 -18.11
N ALA A 276 -20.32 -4.22 -17.16
CA ALA A 276 -20.36 -2.94 -16.45
C ALA A 276 -19.07 -2.71 -15.63
N LEU A 277 -18.58 -3.70 -14.88
CA LEU A 277 -17.30 -3.59 -14.16
C LEU A 277 -16.09 -3.41 -15.08
N GLU A 278 -16.09 -4.02 -16.25
CA GLU A 278 -15.05 -3.84 -17.26
C GLU A 278 -15.03 -2.41 -17.88
N ALA A 279 -16.00 -1.53 -17.55
CA ALA A 279 -15.97 -0.11 -17.93
C ALA A 279 -14.83 0.67 -17.28
N VAL A 280 -14.29 0.20 -16.16
CA VAL A 280 -13.20 0.89 -15.47
C VAL A 280 -11.84 0.45 -16.01
N PRO A 281 -10.79 1.28 -15.85
CA PRO A 281 -9.43 0.93 -16.27
C PRO A 281 -8.95 -0.39 -15.65
N THR A 282 -8.13 -1.14 -16.39
CA THR A 282 -7.62 -2.47 -15.98
C THR A 282 -6.88 -2.47 -14.63
N ASN A 283 -6.18 -1.41 -14.32
CA ASN A 283 -5.54 -1.24 -13.02
C ASN A 283 -6.55 -1.15 -11.84
N LEU A 284 -7.73 -0.58 -12.07
CA LEU A 284 -8.81 -0.55 -11.07
C LEU A 284 -9.51 -1.90 -10.97
N GLN A 285 -9.70 -2.60 -12.09
CA GLN A 285 -10.23 -3.98 -12.08
C GLN A 285 -9.36 -4.90 -11.21
N ARG A 286 -8.04 -4.89 -11.42
CA ARG A 286 -7.07 -5.63 -10.58
C ARG A 286 -7.10 -5.16 -9.13
N LEU A 287 -7.32 -3.88 -8.89
CA LEU A 287 -7.33 -3.31 -7.54
C LEU A 287 -8.45 -3.91 -6.68
N PHE A 288 -9.63 -4.21 -7.23
CA PHE A 288 -10.73 -4.82 -6.49
C PHE A 288 -10.32 -6.18 -5.91
N VAL A 289 -9.81 -7.07 -6.76
CA VAL A 289 -9.36 -8.41 -6.34
C VAL A 289 -8.21 -8.30 -5.35
N ASN A 290 -7.22 -7.47 -5.64
CA ASN A 290 -6.09 -7.22 -4.73
C ASN A 290 -6.54 -6.65 -3.37
N ALA A 291 -7.62 -5.87 -3.32
CA ALA A 291 -8.16 -5.35 -2.06
C ALA A 291 -8.85 -6.45 -1.24
N ALA A 292 -9.59 -7.37 -1.86
CA ALA A 292 -10.12 -8.56 -1.19
C ALA A 292 -9.00 -9.42 -0.58
N GLN A 293 -7.93 -9.67 -1.34
CA GLN A 293 -6.74 -10.37 -0.84
C GLN A 293 -6.09 -9.63 0.34
N SER A 294 -5.99 -8.30 0.25
CA SER A 294 -5.44 -7.46 1.31
C SER A 294 -6.28 -7.49 2.58
N TYR A 295 -7.61 -7.53 2.43
CA TYR A 295 -8.54 -7.65 3.54
C TYR A 295 -8.43 -9.02 4.23
N ALA A 296 -8.42 -10.10 3.47
CA ALA A 296 -8.21 -11.45 3.99
C ALA A 296 -6.87 -11.55 4.73
N PHE A 297 -5.79 -10.99 4.17
CA PHE A 297 -4.49 -10.91 4.83
C PHE A 297 -4.55 -10.15 6.16
N ASN A 298 -5.20 -8.97 6.20
CA ASN A 298 -5.37 -8.21 7.44
C ASN A 298 -6.10 -9.03 8.51
N ARG A 299 -7.16 -9.74 8.12
CA ARG A 299 -7.91 -10.64 9.01
C ARG A 299 -7.05 -11.80 9.51
N ILE A 300 -6.24 -12.42 8.64
CA ILE A 300 -5.31 -13.50 9.02
C ILE A 300 -4.27 -13.00 10.04
N VAL A 301 -3.67 -11.84 9.80
CA VAL A 301 -2.70 -11.24 10.74
C VAL A 301 -3.36 -10.89 12.07
N SER A 302 -4.57 -10.34 12.05
CA SER A 302 -5.35 -10.01 13.25
C SER A 302 -5.71 -11.26 14.05
N GLU A 303 -6.15 -12.32 13.38
CA GLU A 303 -6.50 -13.60 14.02
C GLU A 303 -5.26 -14.28 14.62
N ARG A 304 -4.12 -14.21 13.91
CA ARG A 304 -2.84 -14.69 14.42
C ARG A 304 -2.46 -13.99 15.73
N LEU A 305 -2.61 -12.66 15.79
CA LEU A 305 -2.40 -11.88 17.03
C LEU A 305 -3.39 -12.28 18.12
N ARG A 306 -4.65 -12.44 17.80
CA ARG A 306 -5.71 -12.83 18.74
C ARG A 306 -5.42 -14.17 19.41
N ARG A 307 -4.88 -15.14 18.67
CA ARG A 307 -4.46 -16.45 19.20
C ARG A 307 -3.12 -16.41 19.93
N GLY A 308 -2.43 -15.26 19.94
CA GLY A 308 -1.15 -15.12 20.61
C GLY A 308 0.04 -15.75 19.85
N LEU A 309 -0.13 -16.07 18.57
CA LEU A 309 0.97 -16.57 17.76
C LEU A 309 1.97 -15.43 17.47
N PRO A 310 3.27 -15.69 17.56
CA PRO A 310 4.28 -14.67 17.32
C PRO A 310 4.29 -14.26 15.83
N LEU A 311 4.45 -12.95 15.56
CA LEU A 311 4.67 -12.44 14.21
C LEU A 311 6.15 -12.49 13.80
N ALA A 312 7.06 -12.33 14.77
CA ALA A 312 8.50 -12.24 14.51
C ALA A 312 9.20 -13.59 14.43
N ARG A 313 8.56 -14.67 14.84
CA ARG A 313 9.13 -16.03 14.89
C ARG A 313 8.12 -17.02 14.32
N PRO A 314 8.59 -18.02 13.56
CA PRO A 314 7.69 -19.05 13.06
C PRO A 314 7.26 -20.03 14.15
N VAL A 315 6.07 -20.57 13.99
CA VAL A 315 5.63 -21.81 14.63
C VAL A 315 5.61 -22.93 13.59
N GLU A 316 5.42 -24.17 14.04
CA GLU A 316 5.34 -25.31 13.12
C GLU A 316 4.17 -25.14 12.15
N GLY A 317 4.43 -25.35 10.87
CA GLY A 317 3.47 -25.17 9.79
C GLY A 317 3.52 -23.79 9.09
N ASP A 318 4.16 -22.80 9.68
CA ASP A 318 4.34 -21.48 9.02
C ASP A 318 5.13 -21.61 7.72
N VAL A 319 4.78 -20.75 6.76
CA VAL A 319 5.61 -20.52 5.58
C VAL A 319 6.51 -19.30 5.83
N VAL A 320 7.80 -19.49 5.72
CA VAL A 320 8.85 -18.50 5.98
C VAL A 320 9.57 -18.18 4.68
N CYS A 321 9.75 -16.91 4.35
CA CYS A 321 10.61 -16.45 3.27
C CYS A 321 11.92 -15.88 3.84
N PHE A 322 12.97 -15.79 3.00
CA PHE A 322 14.23 -15.19 3.39
C PHE A 322 14.33 -13.74 2.93
N ALA A 323 15.29 -13.01 3.49
CA ALA A 323 15.58 -11.67 3.05
C ALA A 323 16.17 -11.68 1.63
N ASP A 324 15.82 -10.68 0.85
CA ASP A 324 16.41 -10.40 -0.45
C ASP A 324 17.90 -10.06 -0.27
N SER A 325 18.79 -10.84 -0.91
CA SER A 325 20.25 -10.66 -0.82
C SER A 325 20.76 -9.39 -1.51
N ASP A 326 19.97 -8.83 -2.40
CA ASP A 326 20.32 -7.65 -3.19
C ASP A 326 19.78 -6.34 -2.57
N ALA A 327 19.02 -6.46 -1.47
CA ALA A 327 18.53 -5.29 -0.75
C ALA A 327 19.66 -4.56 -0.02
N PRO A 328 19.58 -3.21 0.13
CA PRO A 328 20.47 -2.45 0.99
C PRO A 328 20.54 -3.02 2.41
N GLU A 329 21.72 -2.98 3.06
CA GLU A 329 21.96 -3.60 4.37
C GLU A 329 21.00 -3.13 5.47
N ASP A 330 20.52 -1.89 5.39
CA ASP A 330 19.61 -1.29 6.38
C ASP A 330 18.12 -1.50 6.06
N LEU A 331 17.82 -2.26 5.00
CA LEU A 331 16.45 -2.48 4.54
C LEU A 331 16.03 -3.94 4.71
N TYR A 332 15.06 -4.19 5.58
CA TYR A 332 14.47 -5.52 5.78
C TYR A 332 13.47 -5.84 4.66
N ARG A 333 13.97 -6.37 3.54
CA ARG A 333 13.18 -6.71 2.35
C ARG A 333 12.98 -8.22 2.26
N PRO A 334 11.74 -8.74 2.40
CA PRO A 334 11.43 -10.15 2.17
C PRO A 334 11.47 -10.51 0.68
N ASP A 335 12.08 -11.67 0.34
CA ASP A 335 11.95 -12.32 -0.96
C ASP A 335 10.85 -13.40 -0.85
N THR A 336 9.61 -13.01 -1.18
CA THR A 336 8.43 -13.87 -0.99
C THR A 336 8.30 -14.99 -2.02
N ASP A 337 9.12 -14.99 -3.08
CA ASP A 337 9.15 -16.06 -4.09
C ASP A 337 9.89 -17.31 -3.59
N ARG A 338 10.60 -17.20 -2.47
CA ARG A 338 11.43 -18.27 -1.88
C ARG A 338 10.90 -18.73 -0.53
N GLY A 339 9.64 -19.21 -0.52
CA GLY A 339 8.98 -19.72 0.68
C GLY A 339 9.45 -21.12 1.08
N GLN A 340 9.56 -21.39 2.40
CA GLN A 340 9.83 -22.70 2.98
C GLN A 340 8.92 -22.94 4.18
N VAL A 341 8.39 -24.17 4.31
CA VAL A 341 7.57 -24.56 5.45
C VAL A 341 8.45 -24.84 6.67
N ALA A 342 8.09 -24.25 7.80
CA ALA A 342 8.72 -24.45 9.09
C ALA A 342 8.23 -25.77 9.72
N THR A 343 9.06 -26.81 9.72
CA THR A 343 8.72 -28.14 10.25
C THR A 343 9.78 -28.66 11.20
N GLY A 344 9.38 -29.26 12.33
CA GLY A 344 10.27 -29.91 13.27
C GLY A 344 11.50 -29.07 13.64
N ARG A 345 12.70 -29.59 13.46
CA ARG A 345 13.97 -28.90 13.80
C ARG A 345 14.23 -27.63 12.96
N ARG A 346 13.56 -27.46 11.83
CA ARG A 346 13.71 -26.25 11.01
C ARG A 346 13.12 -25.02 11.67
N VAL A 347 12.10 -25.17 12.53
CA VAL A 347 11.52 -24.05 13.30
C VAL A 347 12.61 -23.29 14.06
N ASP A 348 13.47 -23.98 14.79
CA ASP A 348 14.56 -23.36 15.56
C ASP A 348 15.61 -22.67 14.68
N VAL A 349 15.90 -23.25 13.50
CA VAL A 349 16.82 -22.64 12.53
C VAL A 349 16.22 -21.37 11.95
N MET A 350 14.98 -21.43 11.51
CA MET A 350 14.26 -20.29 10.93
C MET A 350 14.04 -19.20 11.97
N THR A 351 13.75 -19.54 13.23
CA THR A 351 13.67 -18.58 14.34
C THR A 351 14.96 -17.77 14.48
N ARG A 352 16.13 -18.42 14.45
CA ARG A 352 17.42 -17.71 14.50
C ARG A 352 17.65 -16.79 13.30
N HIS A 353 17.13 -17.13 12.11
CA HIS A 353 17.17 -16.25 10.94
C HIS A 353 16.20 -15.09 11.11
N CYS A 354 14.99 -15.32 11.60
CA CYS A 354 13.99 -14.26 11.88
C CYS A 354 14.50 -13.27 12.94
N ASP A 355 15.10 -13.77 14.03
CA ASP A 355 15.68 -12.90 15.07
C ASP A 355 16.72 -11.93 14.51
N ARG A 356 17.47 -12.36 13.49
CA ARG A 356 18.49 -11.56 12.80
C ARG A 356 17.95 -10.74 11.64
N GLY A 357 16.64 -10.73 11.39
CA GLY A 357 16.02 -10.04 10.24
C GLY A 357 16.37 -10.64 8.87
N ARG A 358 16.79 -11.89 8.83
CA ARG A 358 17.17 -12.61 7.60
C ARG A 358 16.09 -13.54 7.08
N ALA A 359 14.99 -13.66 7.79
CA ALA A 359 13.81 -14.42 7.38
C ALA A 359 12.55 -13.82 8.00
N PHE A 360 11.40 -14.09 7.39
CA PHE A 360 10.12 -13.51 7.74
C PHE A 360 9.01 -14.55 7.64
N VAL A 361 8.16 -14.61 8.66
CA VAL A 361 6.91 -15.38 8.59
C VAL A 361 5.99 -14.70 7.58
N THR A 362 5.29 -15.49 6.77
CA THR A 362 4.40 -14.98 5.73
C THR A 362 2.98 -15.51 5.88
N ALA A 363 2.03 -14.74 5.34
CA ALA A 363 0.65 -15.18 5.11
C ALA A 363 0.27 -14.97 3.63
N PRO A 364 -0.73 -15.68 3.11
CA PRO A 364 -1.11 -15.61 1.71
C PRO A 364 -1.82 -14.29 1.36
N LEU A 365 -1.55 -13.78 0.17
CA LEU A 365 -2.45 -12.99 -0.64
C LEU A 365 -3.12 -13.98 -1.59
N VAL A 366 -4.31 -14.43 -1.23
CA VAL A 366 -4.92 -15.64 -1.79
C VAL A 366 -5.22 -15.52 -3.29
N GLY A 367 -4.88 -16.55 -4.04
CA GLY A 367 -5.20 -16.72 -5.46
C GLY A 367 -5.21 -18.20 -5.82
N VAL A 368 -5.43 -18.52 -7.10
CA VAL A 368 -5.67 -19.92 -7.55
C VAL A 368 -4.54 -20.89 -7.21
N ASP A 369 -3.29 -20.41 -7.19
CA ASP A 369 -2.11 -21.23 -6.91
C ASP A 369 -1.71 -21.22 -5.43
N THR A 370 -2.56 -20.64 -4.54
CA THR A 370 -2.24 -20.51 -3.12
C THR A 370 -2.30 -21.86 -2.42
N GLU A 371 -1.16 -22.29 -1.89
CA GLU A 371 -1.07 -23.35 -0.90
C GLU A 371 -1.17 -22.77 0.50
N LEU A 372 -2.19 -23.19 1.27
CA LEU A 372 -2.38 -22.74 2.65
C LEU A 372 -1.33 -23.41 3.57
N ALA A 373 -0.95 -22.72 4.63
CA ALA A 373 -0.03 -23.21 5.64
C ALA A 373 -0.55 -24.49 6.33
N ALA A 374 0.34 -25.20 7.02
CA ALA A 374 -0.01 -26.37 7.81
C ALA A 374 -0.24 -26.00 9.29
N GLY A 375 -0.76 -26.94 10.09
CA GLY A 375 -0.98 -26.73 11.52
C GLY A 375 -1.84 -25.53 11.86
N GLU A 376 -1.58 -24.91 13.01
CA GLU A 376 -2.35 -23.76 13.50
C GLU A 376 -2.32 -22.52 12.57
N PRO A 377 -1.19 -22.15 11.94
CA PRO A 377 -1.21 -21.09 10.92
C PRO A 377 -2.19 -21.38 9.78
N GLY A 378 -2.22 -22.62 9.30
CA GLY A 378 -3.14 -23.04 8.25
C GLY A 378 -4.60 -23.13 8.70
N GLU A 379 -4.86 -23.40 9.97
CA GLU A 379 -6.20 -23.32 10.56
C GLU A 379 -6.72 -21.89 10.53
N ILE A 380 -5.88 -20.92 10.91
CA ILE A 380 -6.21 -19.49 10.83
C ILE A 380 -6.54 -19.08 9.39
N GLU A 381 -5.68 -19.47 8.44
CA GLU A 381 -5.88 -19.15 7.02
C GLU A 381 -7.23 -19.72 6.52
N ARG A 382 -7.54 -20.98 6.83
CA ARG A 382 -8.79 -21.64 6.43
C ARG A 382 -10.02 -21.04 7.10
N GLU A 383 -9.96 -20.73 8.40
CA GLU A 383 -11.04 -20.12 9.16
C GLU A 383 -11.40 -18.75 8.60
N VAL A 384 -10.40 -17.88 8.42
CA VAL A 384 -10.62 -16.54 7.86
C VAL A 384 -11.20 -16.61 6.45
N LEU A 385 -10.69 -17.49 5.59
CA LEU A 385 -11.24 -17.66 4.25
C LEU A 385 -12.68 -18.21 4.29
N GLY A 386 -12.94 -19.18 5.15
CA GLY A 386 -14.29 -19.72 5.35
C GLY A 386 -15.29 -18.67 5.84
N ASP A 387 -14.90 -17.83 6.80
CA ASP A 387 -15.72 -16.69 7.28
C ASP A 387 -16.03 -15.68 6.17
N LEU A 388 -15.11 -15.52 5.23
CA LEU A 388 -15.29 -14.63 4.06
C LEU A 388 -16.02 -15.30 2.90
N GLY A 389 -16.34 -16.60 3.01
CA GLY A 389 -16.91 -17.38 1.91
C GLY A 389 -15.98 -17.50 0.72
N LEU A 390 -14.68 -17.65 0.95
CA LEU A 390 -13.65 -17.70 -0.08
C LEU A 390 -12.85 -19.01 -0.04
N ALA A 391 -12.44 -19.45 -1.24
CA ALA A 391 -11.45 -20.49 -1.45
C ALA A 391 -10.42 -20.02 -2.50
N PRO A 392 -9.21 -20.60 -2.57
CA PRO A 392 -8.23 -20.25 -3.60
C PRO A 392 -8.78 -20.34 -5.04
N ALA A 393 -9.61 -21.33 -5.34
CA ALA A 393 -10.21 -21.52 -6.65
C ALA A 393 -11.14 -20.37 -7.09
N ASP A 394 -11.69 -19.59 -6.17
CA ASP A 394 -12.60 -18.47 -6.45
C ASP A 394 -11.89 -17.28 -7.12
N PHE A 395 -10.56 -17.30 -7.12
CA PHE A 395 -9.74 -16.29 -7.81
C PHE A 395 -9.43 -16.62 -9.27
N ASP A 396 -9.99 -17.74 -9.80
CA ASP A 396 -9.97 -18.06 -11.23
C ASP A 396 -11.07 -17.28 -11.98
N LEU A 397 -10.92 -15.98 -11.95
CA LEU A 397 -11.86 -15.02 -12.53
C LEU A 397 -11.45 -14.65 -13.96
N PRO A 398 -12.38 -14.21 -14.81
CA PRO A 398 -12.08 -13.83 -16.18
C PRO A 398 -11.26 -12.54 -16.28
N GLY A 399 -10.40 -12.44 -17.28
CA GLY A 399 -9.67 -11.21 -17.65
C GLY A 399 -8.75 -10.68 -16.56
N GLU A 400 -8.87 -9.39 -16.28
CA GLU A 400 -8.03 -8.68 -15.33
C GLU A 400 -8.37 -8.94 -13.85
N PHE A 401 -9.45 -9.67 -13.59
CA PHE A 401 -9.85 -10.08 -12.24
C PHE A 401 -9.15 -11.37 -11.78
N HIS A 402 -8.51 -12.11 -12.70
CA HIS A 402 -7.75 -13.31 -12.36
C HIS A 402 -6.55 -13.00 -11.46
N SER A 403 -6.29 -13.87 -10.46
CA SER A 403 -5.12 -13.78 -9.60
C SER A 403 -4.55 -15.14 -9.22
N THR A 404 -3.27 -15.34 -9.47
CA THR A 404 -2.52 -16.54 -9.04
C THR A 404 -2.24 -16.54 -7.53
N GLY A 405 -2.30 -15.37 -6.91
CA GLY A 405 -1.91 -15.18 -5.52
C GLY A 405 -0.40 -15.04 -5.32
N THR A 406 -0.03 -14.73 -4.09
CA THR A 406 1.36 -14.65 -3.62
C THR A 406 1.37 -14.70 -2.09
N ARG A 407 2.53 -14.48 -1.47
CA ARG A 407 2.64 -14.36 -0.02
C ARG A 407 3.22 -13.00 0.38
N ARG A 408 2.93 -12.57 1.61
CA ARG A 408 3.43 -11.31 2.19
C ARG A 408 3.93 -11.58 3.60
N ALA A 409 5.04 -10.95 3.99
CA ALA A 409 5.50 -10.99 5.37
C ALA A 409 4.45 -10.43 6.32
N VAL A 410 4.13 -11.16 7.40
CA VAL A 410 3.14 -10.72 8.41
C VAL A 410 3.66 -9.58 9.29
N LEU A 411 4.96 -9.35 9.28
CA LEU A 411 5.66 -8.37 10.09
C LEU A 411 6.43 -7.40 9.20
N LEU A 412 6.25 -6.11 9.42
CA LEU A 412 7.08 -5.03 8.89
C LEU A 412 8.14 -4.70 9.93
N ARG A 413 9.40 -4.80 9.57
CA ARG A 413 10.53 -4.51 10.42
C ARG A 413 11.33 -3.34 9.87
N THR A 414 11.78 -2.45 10.76
CA THR A 414 12.63 -1.32 10.39
C THR A 414 13.44 -0.85 11.59
N ARG A 415 14.46 -0.03 11.31
CA ARG A 415 15.16 0.75 12.34
C ARG A 415 14.53 2.12 12.45
N VAL A 416 14.15 2.51 13.66
CA VAL A 416 13.52 3.82 13.92
C VAL A 416 14.46 4.66 14.77
N GLY A 417 14.83 5.83 14.25
CA GLY A 417 15.37 6.93 15.02
C GLY A 417 14.22 7.74 15.59
N VAL A 418 14.33 8.13 16.85
CA VAL A 418 13.31 8.92 17.58
C VAL A 418 13.98 10.10 18.21
N GLU A 419 13.47 11.31 17.94
CA GLU A 419 13.88 12.55 18.59
C GLU A 419 12.65 13.25 19.15
N THR A 420 12.59 13.46 20.47
CA THR A 420 11.44 14.12 21.11
C THR A 420 11.70 15.61 21.29
N ASP A 421 10.68 16.44 21.08
CA ASP A 421 10.71 17.89 21.24
C ASP A 421 9.52 18.34 22.13
N PRO A 422 9.59 18.09 23.45
CA PRO A 422 8.49 18.39 24.37
C PRO A 422 8.16 19.88 24.47
N ALA A 423 9.13 20.77 24.16
CA ALA A 423 8.92 22.21 24.19
C ALA A 423 7.96 22.70 23.08
N ASN A 424 7.81 21.92 22.01
CA ASN A 424 6.95 22.22 20.87
C ASN A 424 5.84 21.19 20.68
N ASP A 425 5.53 20.36 21.68
CA ASP A 425 4.55 19.27 21.60
C ASP A 425 4.73 18.42 20.32
N ALA A 426 5.98 18.02 20.07
CA ALA A 426 6.36 17.36 18.82
C ALA A 426 7.41 16.26 19.01
N TYR A 427 7.56 15.41 18.02
CA TYR A 427 8.67 14.47 17.89
C TYR A 427 8.95 14.16 16.43
N ASP A 428 10.15 13.68 16.15
CA ASP A 428 10.61 13.28 14.83
C ASP A 428 10.86 11.76 14.80
N LEU A 429 10.44 11.13 13.70
CA LEU A 429 10.71 9.73 13.39
C LEU A 429 11.50 9.64 12.11
N SER A 430 12.61 8.89 12.13
CA SER A 430 13.38 8.53 10.94
C SER A 430 13.42 7.03 10.77
N PHE A 431 13.08 6.53 9.57
CA PHE A 431 13.05 5.09 9.27
C PHE A 431 13.07 4.82 7.77
N SER A 432 13.36 3.56 7.39
CA SER A 432 13.31 3.12 5.99
C SER A 432 12.41 1.90 5.83
N LEU A 433 11.61 1.87 4.77
CA LEU A 433 10.71 0.76 4.47
C LEU A 433 10.96 0.21 3.05
N PRO A 434 10.86 -1.11 2.86
CA PRO A 434 10.93 -1.71 1.53
C PRO A 434 9.75 -1.28 0.65
N SER A 435 9.95 -1.36 -0.67
CA SER A 435 8.90 -1.13 -1.65
C SER A 435 7.65 -1.97 -1.34
N GLY A 436 6.46 -1.39 -1.50
CA GLY A 436 5.19 -2.05 -1.16
C GLY A 436 4.80 -2.02 0.32
N SER A 437 5.60 -1.38 1.19
CA SER A 437 5.26 -1.14 2.59
C SER A 437 4.80 0.30 2.80
N TYR A 438 3.92 0.50 3.78
CA TYR A 438 3.26 1.79 4.02
C TYR A 438 3.76 2.42 5.33
N ALA A 439 4.22 3.67 5.26
CA ALA A 439 4.64 4.43 6.44
C ALA A 439 3.50 4.56 7.47
N THR A 440 2.26 4.70 6.99
CA THR A 440 1.07 4.79 7.85
C THR A 440 0.88 3.58 8.76
N VAL A 441 1.38 2.39 8.37
CA VAL A 441 1.32 1.16 9.19
C VAL A 441 2.25 1.24 10.41
N LEU A 442 3.37 1.96 10.31
CA LEU A 442 4.23 2.27 11.44
C LEU A 442 3.66 3.45 12.24
N LEU A 443 3.27 4.52 11.57
CA LEU A 443 2.78 5.75 12.20
C LEU A 443 1.52 5.52 13.03
N ARG A 444 0.61 4.63 12.60
CA ARG A 444 -0.59 4.28 13.36
C ARG A 444 -0.28 3.72 14.76
N GLU A 445 0.86 3.04 14.93
CA GLU A 445 1.28 2.52 16.24
C GLU A 445 1.67 3.64 17.21
N TYR A 446 2.19 4.75 16.69
CA TYR A 446 2.55 5.92 17.48
C TYR A 446 1.34 6.83 17.73
N LEU A 447 0.65 7.26 16.68
CA LEU A 447 -0.38 8.28 16.78
C LEU A 447 -1.70 7.72 17.38
N LYS A 448 -2.16 6.57 16.94
CA LYS A 448 -3.46 5.95 17.29
C LYS A 448 -4.65 6.90 17.09
N VAL A 449 -4.61 7.68 16.02
CA VAL A 449 -5.68 8.56 15.53
C VAL A 449 -6.53 7.85 14.45
N PRO A 450 -7.69 8.40 14.05
CA PRO A 450 -8.43 7.89 12.90
C PRO A 450 -7.56 7.80 11.64
N PRO A 451 -7.73 6.78 10.78
CA PRO A 451 -6.91 6.62 9.56
C PRO A 451 -6.97 7.80 8.58
N THR A 452 -8.01 8.62 8.66
CA THR A 452 -8.17 9.84 7.84
C THR A 452 -7.27 10.99 8.28
N GLU A 453 -6.64 10.86 9.45
CA GLU A 453 -5.71 11.84 10.02
C GLU A 453 -4.23 11.40 9.88
N LEU A 454 -3.97 10.20 9.31
CA LEU A 454 -2.65 9.63 9.07
C LEU A 454 -2.02 10.08 7.72
#